data_3f57493e72b5586934ded70c3eb2e77c
#
_entry.id   3f57493e72b5586934ded70c3eb2e77c
#
_cell.length_a   1.000
_cell.length_b   1.000
_cell.length_c   1.000
_cell.angle_alpha   90.00
_cell.angle_beta   90.00
_cell.angle_gamma   90.00
#
_symmetry.space_group_name_H-M   'P 1'
#
loop_
_entity.id
_entity.type
_entity.pdbx_description
1 polymer ?
#
loop_
_entity_poly.entity_id
_entity_poly.type
_entity_poly.pdbx_seq_one_letter_code
_entity_poly.pdbx_strand_id
1 'polypeptide(L)' 'MNSIQMTELNVEELRARLRKMTDEELLRFGKAAQYMVSPWANMDKPPREVFVVHLEETRTEWRRRKGGTR' A
#
# COMPACT_ATOMS: atom_id res chain seq x y z
N MET A 1 16.50 14.33 11.69
CA MET A 1 16.32 13.69 11.56
C MET A 1 15.79 13.09 10.49
N ASN A 2 15.86 12.56 9.94
CA ASN A 2 15.47 11.93 8.95
C ASN A 2 14.37 11.12 9.21
N SER A 3 13.78 11.24 10.21
CA SER A 3 12.63 10.45 10.52
C SER A 3 11.56 10.62 9.48
N ILE A 4 11.56 11.69 8.78
CA ILE A 4 10.55 11.90 7.78
C ILE A 4 10.66 10.93 6.66
N GLN A 5 11.84 10.75 6.15
CA GLN A 5 11.98 9.83 5.09
C GLN A 5 11.67 8.46 5.51
N MET A 6 12.06 8.13 6.71
CA MET A 6 11.79 6.83 7.16
C MET A 6 10.34 6.59 7.26
N THR A 7 9.59 7.62 7.63
CA THR A 7 8.17 7.46 7.76
C THR A 7 7.53 7.08 6.45
N GLU A 8 7.97 7.68 5.37
CA GLU A 8 7.37 7.37 4.10
C GLU A 8 7.56 5.94 3.69
N LEU A 9 8.73 5.40 4.00
CA LEU A 9 9.05 4.06 3.55
C LEU A 9 9.11 3.06 4.68
N ASN A 10 8.48 3.35 5.81
CA ASN A 10 8.50 2.42 6.91
C ASN A 10 7.53 1.29 6.64
N VAL A 11 8.01 0.25 6.02
CA VAL A 11 7.18 -0.86 5.59
C VAL A 11 6.62 -1.61 6.77
N GLU A 12 7.38 -1.73 7.84
CA GLU A 12 6.89 -2.45 9.01
C GLU A 12 5.68 -1.78 9.60
N GLU A 13 5.73 -0.46 9.71
CA GLU A 13 4.62 0.27 10.25
C GLU A 13 3.42 0.18 9.33
N LEU A 14 3.65 0.24 8.04
CA LEU A 14 2.59 0.11 7.07
C LEU A 14 1.92 -1.26 7.19
N ARG A 15 2.71 -2.30 7.30
CA ARG A 15 2.15 -3.63 7.43
C ARG A 15 1.29 -3.76 8.68
N ALA A 16 1.72 -3.15 9.78
CA ALA A 16 0.94 -3.21 11.00
C ALA A 16 -0.40 -2.53 10.81
N ARG A 17 -0.42 -1.41 10.11
CA ARG A 17 -1.66 -0.71 9.85
C ARG A 17 -2.58 -1.52 8.95
N LEU A 18 -2.03 -2.14 7.92
CA LEU A 18 -2.85 -2.92 7.01
C LEU A 18 -3.49 -4.10 7.72
N ARG A 19 -2.77 -4.70 8.66
CA ARG A 19 -3.34 -5.83 9.36
C ARG A 19 -4.54 -5.45 10.20
N LYS A 20 -4.60 -4.21 10.64
CA LYS A 20 -5.71 -3.76 11.48
C LYS A 20 -6.92 -3.33 10.67
N MET A 21 -6.78 -3.20 9.38
CA MET A 21 -7.88 -2.78 8.54
C MET A 21 -8.85 -3.92 8.32
N THR A 22 -10.14 -3.58 8.24
CA THR A 22 -11.12 -4.55 7.81
C THR A 22 -10.89 -4.84 6.33
N ASP A 23 -11.53 -5.88 5.83
CA ASP A 23 -11.41 -6.19 4.41
C ASP A 23 -11.88 -5.03 3.55
N GLU A 24 -12.96 -4.38 3.97
CA GLU A 24 -13.47 -3.27 3.21
C GLU A 24 -12.51 -2.10 3.20
N GLU A 25 -11.91 -1.81 4.35
CA GLU A 25 -10.94 -0.73 4.42
C GLU A 25 -9.71 -1.05 3.59
N LEU A 26 -9.28 -2.30 3.63
CA LEU A 26 -8.11 -2.70 2.88
C LEU A 26 -8.38 -2.58 1.37
N LEU A 27 -9.58 -2.95 0.96
CA LEU A 27 -9.94 -2.84 -0.45
C LEU A 27 -9.90 -1.38 -0.90
N ARG A 28 -10.44 -0.49 -0.08
CA ARG A 28 -10.41 0.92 -0.41
C ARG A 28 -9.00 1.47 -0.46
N PHE A 29 -8.19 1.07 0.49
CA PHE A 29 -6.81 1.53 0.53
C PHE A 29 -6.06 1.06 -0.71
N GLY A 30 -6.30 -0.20 -1.10
CA GLY A 30 -5.65 -0.74 -2.29
C GLY A 30 -6.08 -0.04 -3.56
N LYS A 31 -7.37 0.27 -3.67
CA LYS A 31 -7.84 0.96 -4.86
C LYS A 31 -7.26 2.37 -4.95
N ALA A 32 -7.14 3.04 -3.82
CA ALA A 32 -6.55 4.36 -3.81
C ALA A 32 -5.09 4.30 -4.23
N ALA A 33 -4.36 3.32 -3.72
CA ALA A 33 -2.96 3.17 -4.10
C ALA A 33 -2.83 2.83 -5.58
N GLN A 34 -3.74 2.01 -6.08
CA GLN A 34 -3.72 1.64 -7.49
C GLN A 34 -3.92 2.87 -8.36
N TYR A 35 -4.83 3.73 -7.96
CA TYR A 35 -5.04 4.96 -8.71
C TYR A 35 -3.80 5.83 -8.69
N MET A 36 -3.15 5.93 -7.53
CA MET A 36 -2.00 6.80 -7.40
C MET A 36 -0.80 6.34 -8.22
N VAL A 37 -0.75 5.08 -8.62
CA VAL A 37 0.33 4.62 -9.48
C VAL A 37 -0.09 4.60 -10.95
N SER A 38 -1.30 5.02 -11.26
CA SER A 38 -1.79 4.95 -12.62
C SER A 38 -1.19 6.09 -13.46
N PRO A 39 -1.17 5.92 -14.77
CA PRO A 39 -0.69 6.99 -15.64
C PRO A 39 -1.54 8.25 -15.52
N TRP A 40 -2.82 8.08 -15.21
CA TRP A 40 -3.70 9.24 -15.08
C TRP A 40 -3.26 10.15 -13.96
N ALA A 41 -2.97 9.57 -12.81
CA ALA A 41 -2.59 10.38 -11.65
C ALA A 41 -1.19 10.96 -11.81
N ASN A 42 -0.35 10.32 -12.61
CA ASN A 42 1.04 10.74 -12.73
C ASN A 42 1.38 11.40 -14.05
N MET A 43 0.38 11.64 -14.88
CA MET A 43 0.57 12.34 -16.15
C MET A 43 1.70 11.71 -16.94
N ASP A 44 1.65 10.39 -17.03
CA ASP A 44 2.61 9.59 -17.79
C ASP A 44 4.03 9.62 -17.25
N LYS A 45 4.21 10.14 -16.04
CA LYS A 45 5.50 10.06 -15.39
C LYS A 45 5.52 8.84 -14.50
N PRO A 46 6.69 8.37 -14.12
CA PRO A 46 6.75 7.22 -13.22
C PRO A 46 6.04 7.52 -11.91
N PRO A 47 5.32 6.55 -11.34
CA PRO A 47 4.62 6.78 -10.10
C PRO A 47 5.60 6.94 -8.95
N ARG A 48 5.16 7.63 -7.90
CA ARG A 48 5.99 7.80 -6.73
C ARG A 48 6.15 6.48 -6.02
N GLU A 49 7.37 6.24 -5.58
CA GLU A 49 7.70 4.96 -5.00
C GLU A 49 6.85 4.62 -3.78
N VAL A 50 6.49 5.62 -2.99
CA VAL A 50 5.72 5.35 -1.79
C VAL A 50 4.39 4.71 -2.14
N PHE A 51 3.76 5.12 -3.24
CA PHE A 51 2.48 4.53 -3.62
C PHE A 51 2.65 3.16 -4.23
N VAL A 52 3.77 2.93 -4.90
CA VAL A 52 4.05 1.60 -5.40
C VAL A 52 4.19 0.62 -4.23
N VAL A 53 4.90 1.06 -3.19
CA VAL A 53 5.06 0.21 -2.02
C VAL A 53 3.71 -0.03 -1.35
N HIS A 54 2.88 1.00 -1.22
CA HIS A 54 1.56 0.85 -0.63
C HIS A 54 0.76 -0.21 -1.38
N LEU A 55 0.80 -0.16 -2.70
CA LEU A 55 0.03 -1.11 -3.49
C LEU A 55 0.54 -2.52 -3.32
N GLU A 56 1.86 -2.69 -3.35
CA GLU A 56 2.42 -4.02 -3.23
C GLU A 56 2.18 -4.61 -1.85
N GLU A 57 2.28 -3.80 -0.81
CA GLU A 57 2.05 -4.32 0.53
C GLU A 57 0.58 -4.65 0.73
N THR A 58 -0.30 -3.89 0.11
CA THR A 58 -1.72 -4.21 0.19
C THR A 58 -2.01 -5.54 -0.49
N ARG A 59 -1.40 -5.79 -1.64
CA ARG A 59 -1.58 -7.06 -2.32
C ARG A 59 -1.05 -8.22 -1.47
N THR A 60 0.08 -7.99 -0.82
CA THR A 60 0.66 -9.02 0.03
C THR A 60 -0.27 -9.32 1.20
N GLU A 61 -0.87 -8.30 1.79
CA GLU A 61 -1.78 -8.51 2.90
C GLU A 61 -3.02 -9.29 2.46
N TRP A 62 -3.53 -8.99 1.26
CA TRP A 62 -4.66 -9.74 0.72
C TRP A 62 -4.30 -11.19 0.55
N ARG A 63 -3.13 -11.48 -0.01
CA ARG A 63 -2.71 -12.85 -0.20
C ARG A 63 -2.57 -13.57 1.13
N ARG A 64 -2.05 -12.85 2.14
CA ARG A 64 -1.89 -13.45 3.45
C ARG A 64 -3.25 -13.86 4.02
N ARG A 65 -4.24 -12.98 3.89
CA ARG A 65 -5.56 -13.28 4.44
C ARG A 65 -6.21 -14.44 3.73
N LYS A 66 -6.12 -14.46 2.41
CA LYS A 66 -6.74 -15.54 1.67
C LYS A 66 -5.97 -16.83 1.81
N GLY A 67 -4.67 -16.78 1.77
CA GLY A 67 -3.90 -17.98 1.90
C GLY A 67 -4.02 -18.59 3.27
N GLY A 68 -4.19 -17.75 4.27
CA GLY A 68 -4.26 -18.24 5.63
C GLY A 68 -5.54 -18.99 5.94
N THR A 69 -6.50 -18.92 5.05
CA THR A 69 -7.76 -19.60 5.32
C THR A 69 -7.74 -21.02 4.84
N ARG A 70 -6.63 -21.45 4.26
CA ARG A 70 -6.59 -22.78 3.79
C ARG A 70 -6.25 -23.70 4.77
#